data_9de139de88030065d0b98b824fc94cd8
#
_entry.id   9de139de88030065d0b98b824fc94cd8
#
_cell.length_a   1.000
_cell.length_b   1.000
_cell.length_c   1.000
_cell.angle_alpha   90.00
_cell.angle_beta   90.00
_cell.angle_gamma   90.00
#
_symmetry.space_group_name_H-M   'P 1'
#
loop_
_entity.id
_entity.type
_entity.pdbx_description
1 polymer ?
#
loop_
_entity_poly.entity_id
_entity_poly.type
_entity_poly.pdbx_seq_one_letter_code
_entity_poly.pdbx_strand_id
1 'polypeptide(L)'
;MADDGSILVTGAAGNLGSVGRTVTGLLLDRGFPVRAMVRREDERAASLRAAGAQVVVGDLLEPGDVYRVVSGCRRVYFSMSPSAGYLEATVTMAAVARETGVNALVNMSQMTVSEMSIQNTTPSHQQRQHWLGEQALAWSGLCRNDPADNVPGKLFPSRRPEHPRPRPHRTAVRAGQDFSGCSG
;
A
#
# COMPACT_ATOMS: atom_id res chain seq x y z
N MET A 1 14.50 24.60 1.74
CA MET A 1 13.73 23.66 2.59
C MET A 1 12.95 22.79 1.61
N ALA A 2 13.21 21.50 1.55
CA ALA A 2 12.40 20.60 0.74
C ALA A 2 10.96 20.69 1.27
N ASP A 3 10.00 20.87 0.38
CA ASP A 3 8.57 20.79 0.70
C ASP A 3 8.30 19.36 1.17
N ASP A 4 8.38 19.16 2.48
CA ASP A 4 8.30 17.84 3.11
C ASP A 4 6.83 17.42 3.30
N GLY A 5 5.98 17.76 2.36
CA GLY A 5 4.52 17.56 2.31
C GLY A 5 3.91 16.80 3.48
N SER A 6 2.64 16.99 3.74
CA SER A 6 1.96 16.38 4.90
C SER A 6 2.09 14.86 4.92
N ILE A 7 2.15 14.29 6.13
CA ILE A 7 2.06 12.84 6.37
C ILE A 7 0.61 12.50 6.72
N LEU A 8 -0.03 11.68 5.89
CA LEU A 8 -1.36 11.17 6.21
C LEU A 8 -1.25 10.04 7.24
N VAL A 9 -2.05 10.12 8.29
CA VAL A 9 -2.22 9.04 9.28
C VAL A 9 -3.70 8.63 9.30
N THR A 10 -3.98 7.37 8.96
CA THR A 10 -5.30 6.78 9.17
C THR A 10 -5.34 5.99 10.48
N GLY A 11 -6.53 5.69 10.99
CA GLY A 11 -6.66 4.97 12.26
C GLY A 11 -6.25 5.76 13.51
N ALA A 12 -5.94 7.05 13.39
CA ALA A 12 -5.52 7.91 14.52
C ALA A 12 -6.57 8.04 15.62
N ALA A 13 -7.86 7.96 15.28
CA ALA A 13 -8.99 7.97 16.20
C ALA A 13 -9.44 6.57 16.64
N GLY A 14 -8.73 5.50 16.27
CA GLY A 14 -9.09 4.12 16.58
C GLY A 14 -9.04 3.81 18.08
N ASN A 15 -9.90 2.87 18.54
CA ASN A 15 -9.93 2.42 19.93
C ASN A 15 -8.94 1.28 20.19
N LEU A 16 -8.59 0.50 19.17
CA LEU A 16 -7.71 -0.66 19.30
C LEU A 16 -6.25 -0.22 19.26
N GLY A 17 -5.56 -0.41 20.39
CA GLY A 17 -4.09 -0.30 20.48
C GLY A 17 -3.49 1.09 20.33
N SER A 18 -4.28 2.11 20.06
CA SER A 18 -3.85 3.52 19.92
C SER A 18 -2.60 3.79 19.06
N VAL A 19 -2.14 2.82 18.26
CA VAL A 19 -0.90 2.93 17.47
C VAL A 19 -0.96 4.16 16.54
N GLY A 20 -2.07 4.35 15.80
CA GLY A 20 -2.23 5.53 14.95
C GLY A 20 -2.16 6.85 15.71
N ARG A 21 -2.69 6.89 16.94
CA ARG A 21 -2.58 8.07 17.81
C ARG A 21 -1.14 8.30 18.25
N THR A 22 -0.46 7.25 18.69
CA THR A 22 0.96 7.32 19.08
C THR A 22 1.83 7.78 17.91
N VAL A 23 1.63 7.23 16.72
CA VAL A 23 2.34 7.66 15.49
C VAL A 23 2.07 9.14 15.21
N THR A 24 0.80 9.57 15.32
CA THR A 24 0.44 10.99 15.14
C THR A 24 1.20 11.88 16.12
N GLY A 25 1.19 11.56 17.41
CA GLY A 25 1.92 12.32 18.43
C GLY A 25 3.42 12.39 18.16
N LEU A 26 4.05 11.23 17.90
CA LEU A 26 5.48 11.15 17.61
C LEU A 26 5.90 11.94 16.37
N LEU A 27 5.05 12.01 15.34
CA LEU A 27 5.32 12.81 14.15
C LEU A 27 5.18 14.31 14.45
N LEU A 28 4.14 14.71 15.15
CA LEU A 28 3.94 16.11 15.58
C LEU A 28 5.07 16.59 16.47
N ASP A 29 5.50 15.79 17.45
CA ASP A 29 6.62 16.12 18.34
C ASP A 29 7.95 16.34 17.59
N ARG A 30 8.07 15.72 16.41
CA ARG A 30 9.22 15.91 15.52
C ARG A 30 9.04 17.05 14.50
N GLY A 31 7.93 17.78 14.61
CA GLY A 31 7.64 18.93 13.73
C GLY A 31 7.16 18.58 12.33
N PHE A 32 6.75 17.32 12.08
CA PHE A 32 6.17 16.96 10.80
C PHE A 32 4.72 17.45 10.69
N PRO A 33 4.29 17.99 9.52
CA PRO A 33 2.89 18.29 9.28
C PRO A 33 2.09 16.99 9.13
N VAL A 34 1.17 16.76 10.06
CA VAL A 34 0.34 15.54 10.08
C VAL A 34 -1.08 15.87 9.68
N ARG A 35 -1.61 15.10 8.72
CA ARG A 35 -3.04 15.03 8.37
C ARG A 35 -3.62 13.75 8.94
N ALA A 36 -4.58 13.85 9.85
CA ALA A 36 -5.25 12.71 10.48
C ALA A 36 -6.62 12.51 9.85
N MET A 37 -6.82 11.35 9.19
CA MET A 37 -8.13 10.98 8.66
C MET A 37 -8.96 10.30 9.74
N VAL A 38 -10.17 10.79 9.95
CA VAL A 38 -11.15 10.25 10.90
C VAL A 38 -12.47 9.96 10.18
N ARG A 39 -13.23 8.99 10.69
CA ARG A 39 -14.54 8.65 10.07
C ARG A 39 -15.63 9.68 10.42
N ARG A 40 -15.53 10.32 11.56
CA ARG A 40 -16.50 11.33 12.02
C ARG A 40 -15.85 12.34 12.95
N GLU A 41 -16.49 13.49 13.06
CA GLU A 41 -16.12 14.54 13.98
C GLU A 41 -16.64 14.17 15.39
N ASP A 42 -15.72 13.83 16.30
CA ASP A 42 -16.02 13.49 17.70
C ASP A 42 -14.90 14.01 18.61
N GLU A 43 -14.98 13.73 19.92
CA GLU A 43 -13.99 14.16 20.91
C GLU A 43 -12.57 13.69 20.57
N ARG A 44 -12.43 12.54 19.92
CA ARG A 44 -11.12 12.02 19.49
C ARG A 44 -10.55 12.86 18.35
N ALA A 45 -11.40 13.28 17.43
CA ALA A 45 -11.03 14.20 16.36
C ALA A 45 -10.61 15.57 16.94
N ALA A 46 -11.38 16.08 17.92
CA ALA A 46 -11.04 17.32 18.62
C ALA A 46 -9.69 17.21 19.36
N SER A 47 -9.41 16.08 20.01
CA SER A 47 -8.13 15.82 20.69
C SER A 47 -6.95 15.80 19.70
N LEU A 48 -7.10 15.19 18.52
CA LEU A 48 -6.05 15.19 17.48
C LEU A 48 -5.79 16.59 16.95
N ARG A 49 -6.84 17.40 16.79
CA ARG A 49 -6.72 18.81 16.36
C ARG A 49 -6.03 19.65 17.41
N ALA A 50 -6.37 19.47 18.68
CA ALA A 50 -5.71 20.14 19.81
C ALA A 50 -4.22 19.77 19.91
N ALA A 51 -3.83 18.56 19.50
CA ALA A 51 -2.45 18.12 19.42
C ALA A 51 -1.69 18.71 18.20
N GLY A 52 -2.35 19.44 17.30
CA GLY A 52 -1.73 20.08 16.14
C GLY A 52 -1.91 19.34 14.81
N ALA A 53 -2.67 18.25 14.76
CA ALA A 53 -2.95 17.56 13.51
C ALA A 53 -4.01 18.28 12.67
N GLN A 54 -3.86 18.31 11.36
CA GLN A 54 -4.93 18.64 10.42
C GLN A 54 -5.92 17.47 10.36
N VAL A 55 -7.07 17.60 11.02
CA VAL A 55 -8.11 16.55 11.01
C VAL A 55 -8.98 16.69 9.77
N VAL A 56 -9.17 15.60 9.03
CA VAL A 56 -10.03 15.52 7.86
C VAL A 56 -10.98 14.33 8.01
N VAL A 57 -12.28 14.58 7.83
CA VAL A 57 -13.31 13.53 7.86
C VAL A 57 -13.40 12.85 6.50
N GLY A 58 -13.51 11.50 6.51
CA GLY A 58 -13.70 10.70 5.30
C GLY A 58 -13.86 9.22 5.61
N ASP A 59 -14.34 8.47 4.62
CA ASP A 59 -14.44 7.01 4.67
C ASP A 59 -13.37 6.37 3.77
N LEU A 60 -12.65 5.39 4.31
CA LEU A 60 -11.63 4.64 3.57
C LEU A 60 -12.22 3.74 2.47
N LEU A 61 -13.53 3.48 2.51
CA LEU A 61 -14.25 2.73 1.48
C LEU A 61 -14.75 3.62 0.34
N GLU A 62 -14.68 4.95 0.49
CA GLU A 62 -15.10 5.91 -0.53
C GLU A 62 -13.86 6.44 -1.29
N PRO A 63 -13.62 6.01 -2.55
CA PRO A 63 -12.41 6.42 -3.29
C PRO A 63 -12.25 7.92 -3.43
N GLY A 64 -13.36 8.67 -3.56
CA GLY A 64 -13.33 10.14 -3.63
C GLY A 64 -12.85 10.78 -2.33
N ASP A 65 -13.21 10.24 -1.18
CA ASP A 65 -12.72 10.68 0.12
C ASP A 65 -11.23 10.38 0.28
N VAL A 66 -10.81 9.16 -0.08
CA VAL A 66 -9.40 8.75 -0.04
C VAL A 66 -8.56 9.65 -0.94
N TYR A 67 -9.02 9.93 -2.17
CA TYR A 67 -8.33 10.84 -3.08
C TYR A 67 -8.17 12.24 -2.47
N ARG A 68 -9.26 12.81 -1.96
CA ARG A 68 -9.27 14.14 -1.34
C ARG A 68 -8.31 14.23 -0.15
N VAL A 69 -8.26 13.18 0.67
CA VAL A 69 -7.45 13.17 1.89
C VAL A 69 -5.98 12.91 1.60
N VAL A 70 -5.66 12.08 0.61
CA VAL A 70 -4.28 11.75 0.21
C VAL A 70 -3.64 12.87 -0.60
N SER A 71 -4.44 13.62 -1.36
CA SER A 71 -3.92 14.70 -2.23
C SER A 71 -3.06 15.69 -1.47
N GLY A 72 -1.84 15.94 -1.96
CA GLY A 72 -0.84 16.80 -1.32
C GLY A 72 -0.07 16.15 -0.17
N CYS A 73 -0.31 14.88 0.16
CA CYS A 73 0.52 14.14 1.09
C CYS A 73 1.69 13.46 0.38
N ARG A 74 2.85 13.45 1.01
CA ARG A 74 4.05 12.78 0.51
C ARG A 74 4.22 11.38 1.08
N ARG A 75 3.70 11.14 2.26
CA ARG A 75 3.82 9.87 2.98
C ARG A 75 2.47 9.50 3.58
N VAL A 76 2.22 8.20 3.68
CA VAL A 76 1.00 7.66 4.27
C VAL A 76 1.36 6.61 5.32
N TYR A 77 0.81 6.75 6.52
CA TYR A 77 0.69 5.67 7.48
C TYR A 77 -0.75 5.15 7.43
N PHE A 78 -0.91 3.96 6.88
CA PHE A 78 -2.21 3.32 6.71
C PHE A 78 -2.46 2.31 7.84
N SER A 79 -3.52 2.53 8.58
CA SER A 79 -4.01 1.63 9.62
C SER A 79 -5.53 1.64 9.61
N MET A 80 -6.11 0.46 9.58
CA MET A 80 -7.55 0.26 9.64
C MET A 80 -7.85 -0.95 10.52
N SER A 81 -8.90 -0.85 11.36
CA SER A 81 -9.38 -2.01 12.11
C SER A 81 -9.86 -3.08 11.15
N PRO A 82 -9.61 -4.37 11.46
CA PRO A 82 -10.10 -5.48 10.65
C PRO A 82 -11.61 -5.41 10.46
N SER A 83 -12.03 -5.45 9.22
CA SER A 83 -13.44 -5.40 8.82
C SER A 83 -13.62 -6.07 7.46
N ALA A 84 -14.84 -6.30 7.03
CA ALA A 84 -15.12 -6.85 5.70
C ALA A 84 -14.54 -5.96 4.56
N GLY A 85 -14.49 -4.64 4.75
CA GLY A 85 -13.96 -3.68 3.78
C GLY A 85 -12.43 -3.46 3.86
N TYR A 86 -11.69 -4.20 4.69
CA TYR A 86 -10.25 -3.95 4.89
C TYR A 86 -9.45 -4.06 3.58
N LEU A 87 -9.69 -5.11 2.79
CA LEU A 87 -8.97 -5.33 1.53
C LEU A 87 -9.33 -4.25 0.50
N GLU A 88 -10.60 -3.89 0.39
CA GLU A 88 -11.08 -2.83 -0.48
C GLU A 88 -10.42 -1.48 -0.14
N ALA A 89 -10.45 -1.09 1.14
CA ALA A 89 -9.78 0.12 1.60
C ALA A 89 -8.26 0.10 1.33
N THR A 90 -7.61 -1.06 1.50
CA THR A 90 -6.17 -1.20 1.24
C THR A 90 -5.84 -1.01 -0.23
N VAL A 91 -6.62 -1.64 -1.12
CA VAL A 91 -6.44 -1.53 -2.58
C VAL A 91 -6.75 -0.10 -3.06
N THR A 92 -7.83 0.51 -2.56
CA THR A 92 -8.19 1.90 -2.85
C THR A 92 -7.07 2.85 -2.41
N MET A 93 -6.55 2.69 -1.20
CA MET A 93 -5.41 3.48 -0.70
C MET A 93 -4.18 3.33 -1.59
N ALA A 94 -3.84 2.10 -2.00
CA ALA A 94 -2.71 1.85 -2.89
C ALA A 94 -2.89 2.52 -4.26
N ALA A 95 -4.06 2.40 -4.86
CA ALA A 95 -4.37 3.02 -6.16
C ALA A 95 -4.27 4.54 -6.10
N VAL A 96 -4.92 5.15 -5.10
CA VAL A 96 -4.92 6.61 -4.91
C VAL A 96 -3.52 7.13 -4.57
N ALA A 97 -2.78 6.45 -3.70
CA ALA A 97 -1.43 6.86 -3.33
C ALA A 97 -0.48 6.86 -4.55
N ARG A 98 -0.63 5.92 -5.48
CA ARG A 98 0.11 5.92 -6.75
C ARG A 98 -0.29 7.09 -7.65
N GLU A 99 -1.58 7.30 -7.82
CA GLU A 99 -2.12 8.38 -8.65
C GLU A 99 -1.70 9.76 -8.16
N THR A 100 -1.68 9.96 -6.85
CA THR A 100 -1.33 11.24 -6.23
C THR A 100 0.17 11.44 -6.00
N GLY A 101 1.01 10.46 -6.36
CA GLY A 101 2.46 10.57 -6.25
C GLY A 101 3.00 10.48 -4.82
N VAL A 102 2.35 9.70 -3.96
CA VAL A 102 2.87 9.40 -2.62
C VAL A 102 4.21 8.68 -2.74
N ASN A 103 5.21 9.13 -2.00
CA ASN A 103 6.58 8.60 -2.05
C ASN A 103 6.77 7.34 -1.21
N ALA A 104 6.03 7.22 -0.11
CA ALA A 104 6.12 6.07 0.79
C ALA A 104 4.78 5.81 1.48
N LEU A 105 4.43 4.53 1.58
CA LEU A 105 3.28 4.05 2.34
C LEU A 105 3.75 2.98 3.33
N VAL A 106 3.42 3.19 4.60
CA VAL A 106 3.61 2.22 5.68
C VAL A 106 2.25 1.64 6.03
N ASN A 107 2.11 0.33 5.93
CA ASN A 107 0.89 -0.38 6.31
C ASN A 107 1.03 -1.03 7.68
N MET A 108 0.08 -0.77 8.56
CA MET A 108 -0.05 -1.49 9.83
C MET A 108 -0.75 -2.82 9.59
N SER A 109 0.02 -3.90 9.62
CA SER A 109 -0.47 -5.26 9.43
C SER A 109 -0.42 -6.08 10.72
N GLN A 110 -0.67 -7.38 10.62
CA GLN A 110 -0.61 -8.33 11.73
C GLN A 110 0.66 -9.18 11.63
N MET A 111 1.34 -9.37 12.74
CA MET A 111 2.58 -10.17 12.79
C MET A 111 2.38 -11.61 12.28
N THR A 112 1.22 -12.20 12.56
CA THR A 112 0.90 -13.58 12.13
C THR A 112 0.83 -13.79 10.62
N VAL A 113 0.72 -12.73 9.82
CA VAL A 113 0.70 -12.86 8.35
C VAL A 113 2.09 -13.06 7.76
N SER A 114 3.16 -12.82 8.51
CA SER A 114 4.54 -12.99 8.06
C SER A 114 4.88 -14.44 7.69
N GLU A 115 4.18 -15.40 8.30
CA GLU A 115 4.37 -16.82 8.06
C GLU A 115 3.40 -17.38 7.01
N MET A 116 2.52 -16.54 6.45
CA MET A 116 1.53 -16.97 5.49
C MET A 116 2.08 -17.01 4.06
N SER A 117 1.61 -17.99 3.31
CA SER A 117 1.84 -18.13 1.87
C SER A 117 0.62 -18.72 1.19
N ILE A 118 0.65 -18.87 -0.13
CA ILE A 118 -0.42 -19.59 -0.87
C ILE A 118 -0.56 -21.05 -0.40
N GLN A 119 0.56 -21.69 -0.02
CA GLN A 119 0.57 -23.06 0.47
C GLN A 119 0.31 -23.16 1.99
N ASN A 120 0.62 -22.10 2.74
CA ASN A 120 0.44 -22.05 4.19
C ASN A 120 -0.53 -20.94 4.56
N THR A 121 -1.82 -21.22 4.46
CA THR A 121 -2.87 -20.28 4.79
C THR A 121 -3.50 -20.58 6.16
N THR A 122 -4.28 -19.65 6.66
CA THR A 122 -5.03 -19.76 7.92
C THR A 122 -6.54 -19.84 7.65
N PRO A 123 -7.33 -20.52 8.48
CA PRO A 123 -8.79 -20.45 8.40
C PRO A 123 -9.35 -19.06 8.73
N SER A 124 -8.59 -18.19 9.41
CA SER A 124 -9.02 -16.84 9.77
C SER A 124 -9.18 -15.96 8.53
N HIS A 125 -10.41 -15.58 8.21
CA HIS A 125 -10.73 -14.66 7.12
C HIS A 125 -10.01 -13.31 7.30
N GLN A 126 -9.98 -12.80 8.52
CA GLN A 126 -9.30 -11.54 8.84
C GLN A 126 -7.80 -11.57 8.52
N GLN A 127 -7.10 -12.63 8.93
CA GLN A 127 -5.68 -12.77 8.65
C GLN A 127 -5.44 -12.90 7.14
N ARG A 128 -6.28 -13.64 6.42
CA ARG A 128 -6.18 -13.72 4.95
C ARG A 128 -6.36 -12.37 4.27
N GLN A 129 -7.29 -11.53 4.76
CA GLN A 129 -7.45 -10.16 4.21
C GLN A 129 -6.20 -9.31 4.44
N HIS A 130 -5.56 -9.37 5.62
CA HIS A 130 -4.30 -8.67 5.87
C HIS A 130 -3.20 -9.18 4.94
N TRP A 131 -3.05 -10.49 4.79
CA TRP A 131 -2.07 -11.05 3.88
C TRP A 131 -2.30 -10.61 2.43
N LEU A 132 -3.53 -10.67 1.92
CA LEU A 132 -3.88 -10.20 0.58
C LEU A 132 -3.62 -8.70 0.42
N GLY A 133 -3.92 -7.91 1.44
CA GLY A 133 -3.64 -6.48 1.47
C GLY A 133 -2.13 -6.19 1.34
N GLU A 134 -1.28 -6.94 2.03
CA GLU A 134 0.17 -6.83 1.90
C GLU A 134 0.65 -7.19 0.48
N GLN A 135 0.08 -8.24 -0.13
CA GLN A 135 0.42 -8.58 -1.51
C GLN A 135 0.03 -7.45 -2.48
N ALA A 136 -1.17 -6.88 -2.31
CA ALA A 136 -1.65 -5.77 -3.14
C ALA A 136 -0.74 -4.52 -3.00
N LEU A 137 -0.32 -4.19 -1.78
CA LEU A 137 0.60 -3.09 -1.52
C LEU A 137 2.00 -3.37 -2.10
N ALA A 138 2.51 -4.59 -2.00
CA ALA A 138 3.77 -4.98 -2.60
C ALA A 138 3.73 -4.85 -4.13
N TRP A 139 2.64 -5.26 -4.78
CA TRP A 139 2.45 -5.10 -6.23
C TRP A 139 2.29 -3.64 -6.65
N SER A 140 1.80 -2.78 -5.78
CA SER A 140 1.67 -1.35 -6.07
C SER A 140 3.01 -0.64 -6.26
N GLY A 141 4.10 -1.18 -5.74
CA GLY A 141 5.43 -0.57 -5.77
C GLY A 141 5.61 0.61 -4.81
N LEU A 142 4.62 0.90 -3.96
CA LEU A 142 4.67 1.99 -2.97
C LEU A 142 5.46 1.63 -1.70
N CYS A 143 5.48 0.35 -1.35
CA CYS A 143 6.31 -0.15 -0.26
C CYS A 143 7.75 -0.25 -0.76
N ARG A 144 8.55 0.77 -0.53
CA ARG A 144 10.01 0.69 -0.74
C ARG A 144 10.60 -0.14 0.40
N ASN A 145 10.86 -1.40 0.13
CA ASN A 145 11.84 -2.16 0.91
C ASN A 145 13.23 -1.71 0.44
N ASP A 146 13.73 -0.61 0.96
CA ASP A 146 15.12 -0.24 0.71
C ASP A 146 16.02 -1.22 1.50
N PRO A 147 16.92 -1.97 0.84
CA PRO A 147 17.82 -2.89 1.52
C PRO A 147 18.75 -2.19 2.52
N ALA A 148 18.89 -0.86 2.46
CA ALA A 148 19.65 -0.06 3.41
C ALA A 148 18.88 0.21 4.71
N ASP A 149 17.56 0.15 4.72
CA ASP A 149 16.74 0.32 5.92
C ASP A 149 16.67 -1.00 6.68
N ASN A 150 17.70 -1.27 7.49
CA ASN A 150 17.78 -2.43 8.35
C ASN A 150 16.82 -2.31 9.55
N VAL A 151 15.52 -2.17 9.29
CA VAL A 151 14.49 -2.21 10.32
C VAL A 151 14.11 -3.66 10.56
N PRO A 152 14.15 -4.17 11.81
CA PRO A 152 13.63 -5.49 12.14
C PRO A 152 12.13 -5.52 11.82
N GLY A 153 11.75 -6.23 10.78
CA GLY A 153 10.37 -6.27 10.26
C GLY A 153 10.29 -6.34 8.73
N LYS A 154 11.41 -6.54 8.06
CA LYS A 154 11.43 -6.81 6.60
C LYS A 154 10.68 -8.09 6.30
N LEU A 155 9.42 -7.94 5.88
CA LEU A 155 8.55 -9.07 5.63
C LEU A 155 8.66 -9.65 4.22
N PHE A 156 9.35 -9.00 3.28
CA PHE A 156 9.47 -9.54 1.93
C PHE A 156 10.82 -9.21 1.30
N PRO A 157 11.57 -10.22 0.82
CA PRO A 157 12.67 -9.96 -0.09
C PRO A 157 12.10 -9.40 -1.40
N SER A 158 12.55 -8.23 -1.80
CA SER A 158 12.22 -7.63 -3.09
C SER A 158 12.88 -8.41 -4.24
N ARG A 159 12.38 -9.60 -4.52
CA ARG A 159 12.61 -10.21 -5.83
C ARG A 159 11.51 -9.71 -6.74
N ARG A 160 11.82 -8.72 -7.58
CA ARG A 160 11.06 -8.55 -8.81
C ARG A 160 11.03 -9.92 -9.48
N PRO A 161 9.85 -10.48 -9.83
CA PRO A 161 9.84 -11.58 -10.78
C PRO A 161 10.49 -11.01 -12.05
N GLU A 162 11.64 -11.52 -12.44
CA GLU A 162 12.17 -11.31 -13.77
C GLU A 162 11.12 -11.90 -14.71
N HIS A 163 10.33 -11.03 -15.33
CA HIS A 163 9.53 -11.45 -16.46
C HIS A 163 10.49 -11.99 -17.51
N PRO A 164 10.40 -13.26 -17.88
CA PRO A 164 11.21 -13.79 -18.95
C PRO A 164 10.95 -12.93 -20.19
N ARG A 165 12.00 -12.30 -20.72
CA ARG A 165 11.90 -11.55 -21.96
C ARG A 165 11.32 -12.48 -23.02
N PRO A 166 10.29 -12.06 -23.79
CA PRO A 166 9.76 -12.87 -24.86
C PRO A 166 10.92 -13.24 -25.79
N ARG A 167 11.11 -14.53 -26.00
CA ARG A 167 12.11 -15.01 -26.95
C ARG A 167 11.76 -14.43 -28.33
N PRO A 168 12.74 -13.87 -29.09
CA PRO A 168 12.45 -13.43 -30.42
C PRO A 168 11.97 -14.63 -31.24
N HIS A 169 10.81 -14.47 -31.86
CA HIS A 169 10.28 -15.46 -32.81
C HIS A 169 11.33 -15.70 -33.89
N ARG A 170 11.93 -16.89 -33.90
CA ARG A 170 12.71 -17.37 -35.04
C ARG A 170 11.74 -17.53 -36.21
N THR A 171 11.76 -16.58 -37.09
CA THR A 171 11.12 -16.71 -38.40
C THR A 171 11.80 -17.89 -39.12
N ALA A 172 11.10 -19.01 -39.20
CA ALA A 172 11.56 -20.13 -40.02
C ALA A 172 11.44 -19.70 -41.48
N VAL A 173 12.57 -19.37 -42.05
CA VAL A 173 12.71 -19.24 -43.52
C VAL A 173 12.52 -20.65 -44.07
N ARG A 174 11.38 -20.90 -44.70
CA ARG A 174 11.11 -22.10 -45.48
C ARG A 174 11.95 -22.02 -46.73
N ALA A 175 13.01 -22.83 -46.79
CA ALA A 175 13.75 -23.08 -48.02
C ALA A 175 12.81 -23.66 -49.09
N GLY A 176 12.81 -23.05 -50.26
CA GLY A 176 12.04 -23.51 -51.41
C GLY A 176 12.50 -24.90 -51.84
N GLN A 177 11.55 -25.76 -52.08
CA GLN A 177 11.77 -26.97 -52.88
C GLN A 177 11.32 -26.66 -54.31
N ASP A 178 12.32 -26.52 -55.15
CA ASP A 178 12.15 -26.56 -56.60
C ASP A 178 11.58 -27.92 -57.00
N PHE A 179 10.42 -27.89 -57.62
CA PHE A 179 9.93 -29.02 -58.43
C PHE A 179 10.09 -28.65 -59.91
N SER A 180 11.24 -29.02 -60.44
CA SER A 180 11.42 -29.10 -61.86
C SER A 180 11.26 -30.57 -62.30
N GLY A 181 10.38 -30.79 -63.21
CA GLY A 181 10.50 -31.87 -64.23
C GLY A 181 9.67 -33.12 -63.97
N CYS A 182 8.64 -33.30 -64.74
CA CYS A 182 8.60 -34.48 -65.65
C CYS A 182 7.58 -34.26 -66.76
N SER A 183 8.12 -34.23 -67.94
CA SER A 183 7.39 -34.41 -69.22
C SER A 183 7.01 -35.86 -69.39
N GLY A 184 5.85 -36.12 -69.99
CA GLY A 184 5.37 -37.41 -70.41
C GLY A 184 3.94 -37.32 -70.88
#